data_712131fc1c8b9b3c4eeb664caf41db38
#
_entry.id   712131fc1c8b9b3c4eeb664caf41db38
#
_cell.length_a   1.000
_cell.length_b   1.000
_cell.length_c   1.000
_cell.angle_alpha   90.00
_cell.angle_beta   90.00
_cell.angle_gamma   90.00
#
_symmetry.space_group_name_H-M   'P 1'
#
loop_
_entity.id
_entity.type
_entity.pdbx_description
1 polymer ?
#
loop_
_entity_poly.entity_id
_entity_poly.type
_entity_poly.pdbx_seq_one_letter_code
_entity_poly.pdbx_strand_id
1 'polypeptide(L)'
;MSATADSAAAAPAPPGVNGARGIIATALALGTFMQVLDTTIANVSIPTIAGNLGVSSDQGTWVITSFAVANGISVPLTGWLMQRYGVVKTFVTSVLLFTLASFLCGIAWSLPSLIAFRVLQGAVSGPMIPGSQALLISIFPPHKKGAALAVWSMTTLVAPICGPILGGYISDNYSWPWIFLINVPVGLLCAAVCWQGLRHRETPTRKLPIDGIGLSLLVVWVGALQIMLDKGKDEDWFASGFIVLLALVAAVGCIAFMIWELGERHPIIDLSLFRNRNFAIGTLVLCLGYAIFFGAVVLQPLWMQTWLGYNATWAGFVAAPSGVVAVLLSPLVGKNISRFDARLFATVSFAVFAISYFMRAGYTADASFFAYVAPLLVQGIGMSMFFVAMLAIGLDGVPDAQIPAASGLSNFLRITAGSFSTSITTTFWDRHAALHQTRLAEASSVYDPTLTQAMQTLRSGGLSDTQAVGALARVLGGQAYLMSALDFFWICGWLSLAAIVLVWFTRRPHGAVHAVAAD
;
A
#
# COMPACT_ATOMS: atom_id res chain seq x y z
N MET A 1 -40.46 8.99 45.83
CA MET A 1 -40.45 7.75 45.05
C MET A 1 -39.22 7.79 44.15
N SER A 2 -38.21 7.11 44.63
CA SER A 2 -36.87 7.05 44.00
C SER A 2 -36.92 5.90 42.99
N ALA A 3 -36.72 6.19 41.69
CA ALA A 3 -36.54 5.20 40.66
C ALA A 3 -35.06 4.88 40.57
N THR A 4 -34.69 3.71 41.06
CA THR A 4 -33.36 3.11 40.90
C THR A 4 -33.14 2.78 39.42
N ALA A 5 -32.18 3.47 38.78
CA ALA A 5 -31.68 3.12 37.47
C ALA A 5 -30.90 1.80 37.58
N ASP A 6 -31.49 0.75 37.00
CA ASP A 6 -30.87 -0.57 36.88
C ASP A 6 -29.67 -0.48 35.95
N SER A 7 -28.48 -0.53 36.54
CA SER A 7 -27.20 -0.68 35.84
C SER A 7 -27.14 -2.08 35.23
N ALA A 8 -27.46 -2.20 33.97
CA ALA A 8 -27.25 -3.43 33.22
C ALA A 8 -25.76 -3.76 33.18
N ALA A 9 -25.29 -4.52 34.16
CA ALA A 9 -23.97 -5.11 34.18
C ALA A 9 -23.79 -5.99 32.93
N ALA A 10 -22.82 -5.62 32.09
CA ALA A 10 -22.43 -6.41 30.93
C ALA A 10 -22.10 -7.84 31.37
N ALA A 11 -22.84 -8.82 30.82
CA ALA A 11 -22.63 -10.23 31.13
C ALA A 11 -21.16 -10.64 30.93
N PRO A 12 -20.56 -11.41 31.85
CA PRO A 12 -19.18 -11.86 31.68
C PRO A 12 -19.05 -12.77 30.47
N ALA A 13 -18.04 -12.49 29.64
CA ALA A 13 -17.73 -13.29 28.44
C ALA A 13 -17.43 -14.75 28.86
N PRO A 14 -17.96 -15.76 28.16
CA PRO A 14 -17.77 -17.16 28.52
C PRO A 14 -16.28 -17.54 28.51
N PRO A 15 -15.81 -18.39 29.44
CA PRO A 15 -14.43 -18.86 29.51
C PRO A 15 -14.12 -19.71 28.26
N GLY A 16 -13.00 -19.42 27.58
CA GLY A 16 -12.56 -20.04 26.31
C GLY A 16 -12.34 -19.06 25.17
N VAL A 17 -12.77 -17.81 25.29
CA VAL A 17 -12.81 -16.81 24.19
C VAL A 17 -11.43 -16.22 23.85
N ASN A 18 -10.42 -16.28 24.73
CA ASN A 18 -9.13 -15.64 24.47
C ASN A 18 -8.28 -16.41 23.43
N GLY A 19 -8.29 -17.74 23.41
CA GLY A 19 -7.62 -18.54 22.39
C GLY A 19 -8.30 -18.43 21.02
N ALA A 20 -9.64 -18.48 21.00
CA ALA A 20 -10.42 -18.34 19.78
C ALA A 20 -10.27 -16.94 19.15
N ARG A 21 -10.16 -15.86 19.95
CA ARG A 21 -9.89 -14.50 19.45
C ARG A 21 -8.56 -14.38 18.73
N GLY A 22 -7.51 -15.01 19.26
CA GLY A 22 -6.18 -15.02 18.61
C GLY A 22 -6.23 -15.69 17.24
N ILE A 23 -6.86 -16.85 17.14
CA ILE A 23 -7.00 -17.60 15.88
C ILE A 23 -7.79 -16.80 14.85
N ILE A 24 -8.91 -16.20 15.26
CA ILE A 24 -9.73 -15.34 14.37
C ILE A 24 -8.94 -14.11 13.92
N ALA A 25 -8.21 -13.45 14.83
CA ALA A 25 -7.38 -12.29 14.51
C ALA A 25 -6.28 -12.66 13.52
N THR A 26 -5.64 -13.81 13.68
CA THR A 26 -4.64 -14.32 12.73
C THR A 26 -5.27 -14.62 11.37
N ALA A 27 -6.45 -15.22 11.32
CA ALA A 27 -7.14 -15.50 10.06
C ALA A 27 -7.54 -14.22 9.32
N LEU A 28 -8.07 -13.21 10.03
CA LEU A 28 -8.38 -11.90 9.45
C LEU A 28 -7.12 -11.19 8.93
N ALA A 29 -6.03 -11.25 9.69
CA ALA A 29 -4.74 -10.72 9.29
C ALA A 29 -4.19 -11.45 8.05
N LEU A 30 -4.34 -12.78 8.00
CA LEU A 30 -3.91 -13.61 6.87
C LEU A 30 -4.69 -13.29 5.58
N GLY A 31 -5.99 -12.98 5.67
CA GLY A 31 -6.79 -12.50 4.53
C GLY A 31 -6.26 -11.17 3.97
N THR A 32 -5.90 -10.22 4.83
CA THR A 32 -5.26 -8.96 4.42
C THR A 32 -3.88 -9.21 3.82
N PHE A 33 -3.07 -10.05 4.47
CA PHE A 33 -1.74 -10.41 3.99
C PHE A 33 -1.80 -11.00 2.58
N MET A 34 -2.70 -11.95 2.35
CA MET A 34 -2.89 -12.61 1.05
C MET A 34 -3.22 -11.59 -0.05
N GLN A 35 -4.13 -10.65 0.20
CA GLN A 35 -4.49 -9.63 -0.79
C GLN A 35 -3.32 -8.68 -1.08
N VAL A 36 -2.61 -8.20 -0.06
CA VAL A 36 -1.48 -7.28 -0.24
C VAL A 36 -0.29 -8.00 -0.88
N LEU A 37 -0.05 -9.26 -0.52
CA LEU A 37 0.96 -10.11 -1.15
C LEU A 37 0.69 -10.28 -2.64
N ASP A 38 -0.56 -10.58 -3.03
CA ASP A 38 -0.97 -10.79 -4.42
C ASP A 38 -0.70 -9.57 -5.31
N THR A 39 -0.84 -8.34 -4.77
CA THR A 39 -0.51 -7.12 -5.51
C THR A 39 0.97 -6.95 -5.80
N THR A 40 1.84 -7.48 -4.96
CA THR A 40 3.30 -7.28 -5.06
C THR A 40 4.04 -8.46 -5.67
N ILE A 41 3.54 -9.68 -5.45
CA ILE A 41 4.13 -10.91 -5.96
C ILE A 41 4.07 -10.98 -7.50
N ALA A 42 2.96 -10.50 -8.09
CA ALA A 42 2.76 -10.48 -9.53
C ALA A 42 3.77 -9.56 -10.25
N ASN A 43 4.17 -8.44 -9.62
CA ASN A 43 5.06 -7.44 -10.24
C ASN A 43 6.41 -8.04 -10.68
N VAL A 44 7.00 -8.88 -9.85
CA VAL A 44 8.31 -9.49 -10.12
C VAL A 44 8.22 -10.59 -11.17
N SER A 45 7.04 -11.21 -11.30
CA SER A 45 6.80 -12.35 -12.19
C SER A 45 6.41 -11.94 -13.62
N ILE A 46 6.21 -10.63 -13.91
CA ILE A 46 5.78 -10.16 -15.24
C ILE A 46 6.66 -10.65 -16.38
N PRO A 47 8.01 -10.54 -16.34
CA PRO A 47 8.84 -11.02 -17.42
C PRO A 47 8.65 -12.51 -17.71
N THR A 48 8.52 -13.32 -16.63
CA THR A 48 8.30 -14.77 -16.75
C THR A 48 6.91 -15.08 -17.31
N ILE A 49 5.87 -14.36 -16.85
CA ILE A 49 4.49 -14.50 -17.37
C ILE A 49 4.45 -14.13 -18.86
N ALA A 50 5.01 -12.98 -19.23
CA ALA A 50 5.03 -12.49 -20.60
C ALA A 50 5.78 -13.45 -21.52
N GLY A 51 6.96 -13.92 -21.12
CA GLY A 51 7.74 -14.91 -21.86
C GLY A 51 6.99 -16.24 -22.07
N ASN A 52 6.34 -16.77 -21.02
CA ASN A 52 5.57 -18.02 -21.12
C ASN A 52 4.29 -17.90 -21.95
N LEU A 53 3.66 -16.72 -21.96
CA LEU A 53 2.45 -16.47 -22.76
C LEU A 53 2.76 -15.95 -24.17
N GLY A 54 4.05 -15.78 -24.53
CA GLY A 54 4.49 -15.33 -25.86
C GLY A 54 4.10 -13.88 -26.17
N VAL A 55 4.08 -13.00 -25.18
CA VAL A 55 3.71 -11.58 -25.30
C VAL A 55 4.86 -10.68 -24.86
N SER A 56 4.80 -9.39 -25.21
CA SER A 56 5.78 -8.41 -24.74
C SER A 56 5.63 -8.12 -23.24
N SER A 57 6.69 -7.66 -22.59
CA SER A 57 6.65 -7.26 -21.18
C SER A 57 5.64 -6.13 -20.95
N ASP A 58 5.52 -5.18 -21.89
CA ASP A 58 4.54 -4.08 -21.81
C ASP A 58 3.09 -4.59 -21.83
N GLN A 59 2.81 -5.64 -22.64
CA GLN A 59 1.52 -6.31 -22.60
C GLN A 59 1.30 -7.05 -21.27
N GLY A 60 2.37 -7.65 -20.72
CA GLY A 60 2.36 -8.32 -19.41
C GLY A 60 1.97 -7.39 -18.25
N THR A 61 2.27 -6.09 -18.33
CA THR A 61 1.90 -5.13 -17.27
C THR A 61 0.39 -5.03 -17.05
N TRP A 62 -0.44 -5.32 -18.09
CA TRP A 62 -1.89 -5.35 -17.95
C TRP A 62 -2.40 -6.34 -16.88
N VAL A 63 -1.61 -7.36 -16.54
CA VAL A 63 -1.94 -8.28 -15.43
C VAL A 63 -2.02 -7.55 -14.09
N ILE A 64 -1.17 -6.53 -13.89
CA ILE A 64 -1.18 -5.70 -12.67
C ILE A 64 -2.24 -4.61 -12.78
N THR A 65 -2.24 -3.86 -13.89
CA THR A 65 -3.14 -2.73 -14.13
C THR A 65 -4.60 -3.15 -14.00
N SER A 66 -4.99 -4.28 -14.62
CA SER A 66 -6.37 -4.76 -14.59
C SER A 66 -6.86 -5.08 -13.16
N PHE A 67 -6.01 -5.70 -12.34
CA PHE A 67 -6.32 -5.92 -10.94
C PHE A 67 -6.42 -4.61 -10.15
N ALA A 68 -5.46 -3.71 -10.34
CA ALA A 68 -5.40 -2.43 -9.62
C ALA A 68 -6.63 -1.56 -9.91
N VAL A 69 -7.03 -1.45 -11.18
CA VAL A 69 -8.24 -0.74 -11.62
C VAL A 69 -9.49 -1.34 -10.96
N ALA A 70 -9.68 -2.65 -11.08
CA ALA A 70 -10.85 -3.33 -10.54
C ALA A 70 -10.92 -3.26 -9.00
N ASN A 71 -9.79 -3.40 -8.33
CA ASN A 71 -9.68 -3.24 -6.87
C ASN A 71 -9.97 -1.79 -6.46
N GLY A 72 -9.39 -0.80 -7.15
CA GLY A 72 -9.64 0.63 -6.90
C GLY A 72 -11.13 0.99 -6.98
N ILE A 73 -11.87 0.40 -7.91
CA ILE A 73 -13.33 0.57 -8.03
C ILE A 73 -14.08 -0.15 -6.90
N SER A 74 -13.62 -1.33 -6.50
CA SER A 74 -14.32 -2.18 -5.54
C SER A 74 -14.17 -1.71 -4.08
N VAL A 75 -13.04 -1.13 -3.71
CA VAL A 75 -12.76 -0.70 -2.32
C VAL A 75 -13.79 0.31 -1.79
N PRO A 76 -14.19 1.36 -2.52
CA PRO A 76 -15.23 2.30 -2.07
C PRO A 76 -16.58 1.66 -1.80
N LEU A 77 -16.93 0.60 -2.53
CA LEU A 77 -18.19 -0.14 -2.36
C LEU A 77 -18.28 -0.90 -1.04
N THR A 78 -17.18 -1.04 -0.32
CA THR A 78 -17.12 -1.84 0.93
C THR A 78 -18.19 -1.42 1.94
N GLY A 79 -18.36 -0.11 2.16
CA GLY A 79 -19.33 0.42 3.12
C GLY A 79 -20.75 0.00 2.77
N TRP A 80 -21.16 0.15 1.51
CA TRP A 80 -22.46 -0.26 1.02
C TRP A 80 -22.67 -1.78 1.08
N LEU A 81 -21.67 -2.56 0.63
CA LEU A 81 -21.74 -4.03 0.67
C LEU A 81 -21.92 -4.54 2.10
N MET A 82 -21.17 -4.01 3.05
CA MET A 82 -21.22 -4.42 4.45
C MET A 82 -22.50 -4.00 5.16
N GLN A 83 -23.07 -2.84 4.84
CA GLN A 83 -24.38 -2.43 5.35
C GLN A 83 -25.51 -3.28 4.78
N ARG A 84 -25.42 -3.70 3.52
CA ARG A 84 -26.47 -4.47 2.84
C ARG A 84 -26.45 -5.95 3.20
N TYR A 85 -25.26 -6.57 3.26
CA TYR A 85 -25.11 -8.03 3.43
C TYR A 85 -24.54 -8.43 4.80
N GLY A 86 -24.04 -7.46 5.57
CA GLY A 86 -23.33 -7.68 6.82
C GLY A 86 -21.81 -7.78 6.63
N VAL A 87 -21.09 -7.46 7.69
CA VAL A 87 -19.60 -7.36 7.61
C VAL A 87 -18.96 -8.73 7.46
N VAL A 88 -19.43 -9.74 8.23
CA VAL A 88 -18.85 -11.08 8.22
C VAL A 88 -19.11 -11.78 6.89
N LYS A 89 -20.36 -11.76 6.40
CA LYS A 89 -20.71 -12.37 5.12
C LYS A 89 -19.96 -11.73 3.97
N THR A 90 -19.90 -10.40 3.92
CA THR A 90 -19.18 -9.68 2.88
C THR A 90 -17.70 -10.05 2.87
N PHE A 91 -17.04 -10.04 4.03
CA PHE A 91 -15.63 -10.40 4.14
C PHE A 91 -15.37 -11.84 3.68
N VAL A 92 -16.10 -12.82 4.24
CA VAL A 92 -15.90 -14.24 3.92
C VAL A 92 -16.19 -14.54 2.45
N THR A 93 -17.27 -13.97 1.90
CA THR A 93 -17.60 -14.12 0.46
C THR A 93 -16.51 -13.51 -0.41
N SER A 94 -16.00 -12.33 -0.07
CA SER A 94 -14.89 -11.70 -0.79
C SER A 94 -13.63 -12.57 -0.77
N VAL A 95 -13.27 -13.14 0.38
CA VAL A 95 -12.12 -14.06 0.50
C VAL A 95 -12.33 -15.31 -0.37
N LEU A 96 -13.52 -15.92 -0.36
CA LEU A 96 -13.80 -17.10 -1.17
C LEU A 96 -13.77 -16.81 -2.66
N LEU A 97 -14.39 -15.69 -3.09
CA LEU A 97 -14.38 -15.29 -4.50
C LEU A 97 -12.98 -14.88 -4.97
N PHE A 98 -12.21 -14.20 -4.12
CA PHE A 98 -10.79 -13.90 -4.37
C PHE A 98 -9.97 -15.18 -4.55
N THR A 99 -10.19 -16.16 -3.68
CA THR A 99 -9.53 -17.47 -3.75
C THR A 99 -9.87 -18.20 -5.06
N LEU A 100 -11.15 -18.19 -5.45
CA LEU A 100 -11.59 -18.76 -6.71
C LEU A 100 -10.96 -18.03 -7.92
N ALA A 101 -10.98 -16.70 -7.91
CA ALA A 101 -10.37 -15.90 -8.98
C ALA A 101 -8.85 -16.12 -9.04
N SER A 102 -8.19 -16.28 -7.90
CA SER A 102 -6.76 -16.61 -7.83
C SER A 102 -6.47 -18.00 -8.43
N PHE A 103 -7.32 -18.99 -8.13
CA PHE A 103 -7.24 -20.29 -8.79
C PHE A 103 -7.38 -20.18 -10.30
N LEU A 104 -8.36 -19.41 -10.78
CA LEU A 104 -8.56 -19.16 -12.22
C LEU A 104 -7.36 -18.47 -12.87
N CYS A 105 -6.73 -17.49 -12.19
CA CYS A 105 -5.47 -16.90 -12.64
C CYS A 105 -4.36 -17.95 -12.78
N GLY A 106 -4.25 -18.88 -11.83
CA GLY A 106 -3.25 -19.95 -11.85
C GLY A 106 -3.44 -20.98 -12.98
N ILE A 107 -4.63 -21.08 -13.57
CA ILE A 107 -4.92 -21.97 -14.70
C ILE A 107 -5.15 -21.20 -16.02
N ALA A 108 -4.83 -19.92 -16.08
CA ALA A 108 -5.02 -19.11 -17.27
C ALA A 108 -4.13 -19.59 -18.43
N TRP A 109 -4.71 -19.70 -19.63
CA TRP A 109 -4.06 -20.25 -20.82
C TRP A 109 -3.63 -19.19 -21.84
N SER A 110 -3.97 -17.93 -21.61
CA SER A 110 -3.61 -16.80 -22.47
C SER A 110 -3.61 -15.50 -21.68
N LEU A 111 -2.94 -14.46 -22.19
CA LEU A 111 -2.94 -13.14 -21.57
C LEU A 111 -4.38 -12.57 -21.40
N PRO A 112 -5.26 -12.59 -22.41
CA PRO A 112 -6.64 -12.11 -22.23
C PRO A 112 -7.41 -12.85 -21.14
N SER A 113 -7.27 -14.19 -21.01
CA SER A 113 -7.92 -14.95 -19.95
C SER A 113 -7.36 -14.56 -18.58
N LEU A 114 -6.05 -14.38 -18.46
CA LEU A 114 -5.41 -13.93 -17.22
C LEU A 114 -5.89 -12.53 -16.82
N ILE A 115 -5.95 -11.59 -17.76
CA ILE A 115 -6.48 -10.23 -17.53
C ILE A 115 -7.94 -10.30 -17.04
N ALA A 116 -8.80 -11.09 -17.70
CA ALA A 116 -10.20 -11.23 -17.28
C ALA A 116 -10.32 -11.77 -15.84
N PHE A 117 -9.51 -12.77 -15.49
CA PHE A 117 -9.49 -13.31 -14.12
C PHE A 117 -8.90 -12.33 -13.11
N ARG A 118 -7.93 -11.51 -13.49
CA ARG A 118 -7.39 -10.43 -12.66
C ARG A 118 -8.42 -9.33 -12.41
N VAL A 119 -9.22 -8.96 -13.41
CA VAL A 119 -10.35 -8.03 -13.22
C VAL A 119 -11.35 -8.61 -12.20
N LEU A 120 -11.72 -9.88 -12.35
CA LEU A 120 -12.60 -10.54 -11.39
C LEU A 120 -12.01 -10.55 -9.97
N GLN A 121 -10.74 -10.90 -9.84
CA GLN A 121 -10.02 -10.96 -8.58
C GLN A 121 -9.95 -9.57 -7.91
N GLY A 122 -9.65 -8.52 -8.68
CA GLY A 122 -9.65 -7.13 -8.20
C GLY A 122 -11.03 -6.67 -7.76
N ALA A 123 -12.08 -6.97 -8.55
CA ALA A 123 -13.44 -6.57 -8.25
C ALA A 123 -13.99 -7.17 -6.94
N VAL A 124 -13.58 -8.37 -6.58
CA VAL A 124 -14.04 -9.03 -5.35
C VAL A 124 -13.16 -8.78 -4.14
N SER A 125 -11.95 -8.27 -4.34
CA SER A 125 -10.96 -8.06 -3.28
C SER A 125 -11.20 -6.79 -2.43
N GLY A 126 -11.94 -5.80 -2.95
CA GLY A 126 -12.13 -4.49 -2.30
C GLY A 126 -12.52 -4.55 -0.82
N PRO A 127 -13.50 -5.37 -0.41
CA PRO A 127 -13.90 -5.48 0.99
C PRO A 127 -12.90 -6.19 1.92
N MET A 128 -11.86 -6.85 1.42
CA MET A 128 -11.00 -7.70 2.24
C MET A 128 -10.17 -6.89 3.26
N ILE A 129 -9.47 -5.85 2.83
CA ILE A 129 -8.64 -5.01 3.72
C ILE A 129 -9.51 -4.23 4.72
N PRO A 130 -10.49 -3.41 4.29
CA PRO A 130 -11.31 -2.65 5.23
C PRO A 130 -12.21 -3.54 6.09
N GLY A 131 -12.65 -4.68 5.56
CA GLY A 131 -13.44 -5.67 6.30
C GLY A 131 -12.65 -6.35 7.40
N SER A 132 -11.44 -6.80 7.12
CA SER A 132 -10.57 -7.36 8.14
C SER A 132 -10.26 -6.36 9.25
N GLN A 133 -10.02 -5.09 8.89
CA GLN A 133 -9.80 -4.01 9.84
C GLN A 133 -11.02 -3.79 10.75
N ALA A 134 -12.21 -3.67 10.17
CA ALA A 134 -13.45 -3.47 10.91
C ALA A 134 -13.76 -4.67 11.85
N LEU A 135 -13.60 -5.91 11.34
CA LEU A 135 -13.80 -7.12 12.13
C LEU A 135 -12.78 -7.23 13.26
N LEU A 136 -11.49 -6.95 13.01
CA LEU A 136 -10.47 -6.94 14.06
C LEU A 136 -10.83 -5.96 15.18
N ILE A 137 -11.22 -4.73 14.84
CA ILE A 137 -11.64 -3.74 15.83
C ILE A 137 -12.85 -4.24 16.65
N SER A 138 -13.79 -4.95 16.01
CA SER A 138 -15.03 -5.42 16.65
C SER A 138 -14.83 -6.59 17.63
N ILE A 139 -13.83 -7.45 17.42
CA ILE A 139 -13.57 -8.61 18.28
C ILE A 139 -12.74 -8.27 19.52
N PHE A 140 -12.03 -7.13 19.51
CA PHE A 140 -11.24 -6.69 20.66
C PHE A 140 -12.03 -5.71 21.54
N PRO A 141 -11.89 -5.79 22.88
CA PRO A 141 -12.51 -4.84 23.78
C PRO A 141 -11.91 -3.43 23.59
N PRO A 142 -12.62 -2.36 23.98
CA PRO A 142 -12.21 -0.98 23.72
C PRO A 142 -10.77 -0.66 24.12
N HIS A 143 -10.31 -1.14 25.30
CA HIS A 143 -8.96 -0.94 25.81
C HIS A 143 -7.88 -1.72 25.03
N LYS A 144 -8.24 -2.64 24.13
CA LYS A 144 -7.33 -3.44 23.30
C LYS A 144 -7.46 -3.15 21.79
N LYS A 145 -8.24 -2.14 21.39
CA LYS A 145 -8.37 -1.75 19.96
C LYS A 145 -7.00 -1.41 19.34
N GLY A 146 -6.07 -0.83 20.10
CA GLY A 146 -4.70 -0.59 19.65
C GLY A 146 -3.94 -1.88 19.29
N ALA A 147 -4.14 -2.96 20.06
CA ALA A 147 -3.55 -4.26 19.73
C ALA A 147 -4.13 -4.86 18.42
N ALA A 148 -5.44 -4.68 18.19
CA ALA A 148 -6.08 -5.06 16.93
C ALA A 148 -5.48 -4.33 15.73
N LEU A 149 -5.32 -3.02 15.83
CA LEU A 149 -4.70 -2.19 14.80
C LEU A 149 -3.23 -2.56 14.57
N ALA A 150 -2.50 -2.93 15.63
CA ALA A 150 -1.12 -3.40 15.51
C ALA A 150 -1.02 -4.71 14.72
N VAL A 151 -1.88 -5.70 15.01
CA VAL A 151 -1.95 -6.97 14.24
C VAL A 151 -2.25 -6.70 12.77
N TRP A 152 -3.23 -5.85 12.49
CA TRP A 152 -3.58 -5.49 11.12
C TRP A 152 -2.42 -4.76 10.41
N SER A 153 -1.76 -3.84 11.09
CA SER A 153 -0.61 -3.09 10.54
C SER A 153 0.55 -3.99 10.16
N MET A 154 0.85 -5.00 10.99
CA MET A 154 1.93 -5.96 10.70
C MET A 154 1.74 -6.63 9.34
N THR A 155 0.52 -7.08 9.03
CA THR A 155 0.26 -7.77 7.76
C THR A 155 0.39 -6.85 6.55
N THR A 156 -0.10 -5.62 6.67
CA THR A 156 -0.02 -4.60 5.62
C THR A 156 1.43 -4.17 5.34
N LEU A 157 2.31 -4.25 6.34
CA LEU A 157 3.72 -3.87 6.22
C LEU A 157 4.61 -4.99 5.69
N VAL A 158 4.36 -6.23 6.13
CA VAL A 158 5.21 -7.38 5.79
C VAL A 158 4.91 -7.90 4.38
N ALA A 159 3.64 -7.90 3.96
CA ALA A 159 3.24 -8.44 2.69
C ALA A 159 3.95 -7.83 1.47
N PRO A 160 4.12 -6.49 1.34
CA PRO A 160 4.86 -5.89 0.23
C PRO A 160 6.33 -6.31 0.17
N ILE A 161 6.94 -6.63 1.31
CA ILE A 161 8.34 -7.08 1.39
C ILE A 161 8.46 -8.55 0.99
N CYS A 162 7.50 -9.38 1.43
CA CYS A 162 7.47 -10.79 1.08
C CYS A 162 7.16 -11.03 -0.40
N GLY A 163 6.42 -10.12 -1.06
CA GLY A 163 6.00 -10.27 -2.44
C GLY A 163 7.16 -10.51 -3.42
N PRO A 164 8.12 -9.60 -3.54
CA PRO A 164 9.27 -9.79 -4.41
C PRO A 164 10.09 -11.04 -4.09
N ILE A 165 10.30 -11.35 -2.81
CA ILE A 165 11.10 -12.51 -2.37
C ILE A 165 10.39 -13.80 -2.78
N LEU A 166 9.12 -13.96 -2.42
CA LEU A 166 8.35 -15.16 -2.75
C LEU A 166 8.07 -15.26 -4.24
N GLY A 167 7.77 -14.13 -4.89
CA GLY A 167 7.48 -14.08 -6.32
C GLY A 167 8.69 -14.47 -7.16
N GLY A 168 9.85 -13.93 -6.85
CA GLY A 168 11.12 -14.30 -7.49
C GLY A 168 11.42 -15.79 -7.28
N TYR A 169 11.41 -16.25 -6.02
CA TYR A 169 11.70 -17.64 -5.70
C TYR A 169 10.74 -18.62 -6.38
N ILE A 170 9.43 -18.34 -6.37
CA ILE A 170 8.42 -19.21 -7.00
C ILE A 170 8.57 -19.21 -8.52
N SER A 171 8.78 -18.05 -9.14
CA SER A 171 8.91 -17.93 -10.60
C SER A 171 10.20 -18.58 -11.12
N ASP A 172 11.28 -18.49 -10.35
CA ASP A 172 12.61 -19.03 -10.75
C ASP A 172 12.71 -20.55 -10.54
N ASN A 173 12.09 -21.09 -9.47
CA ASN A 173 12.30 -22.50 -9.06
C ASN A 173 11.10 -23.41 -9.39
N TYR A 174 9.89 -22.84 -9.64
CA TYR A 174 8.70 -23.59 -9.97
C TYR A 174 8.13 -23.09 -11.30
N SER A 175 6.95 -22.46 -11.25
CA SER A 175 6.31 -21.83 -12.40
C SER A 175 5.44 -20.66 -11.96
N TRP A 176 5.28 -19.66 -12.81
CA TRP A 176 4.51 -18.46 -12.48
C TRP A 176 3.08 -18.71 -11.98
N PRO A 177 2.32 -19.73 -12.44
CA PRO A 177 0.97 -19.97 -11.91
C PRO A 177 0.91 -20.15 -10.39
N TRP A 178 1.99 -20.66 -9.79
CA TRP A 178 2.04 -20.86 -8.34
C TRP A 178 1.97 -19.59 -7.52
N ILE A 179 2.33 -18.41 -8.09
CA ILE A 179 2.16 -17.13 -7.39
C ILE A 179 0.68 -16.84 -7.06
N PHE A 180 -0.24 -17.37 -7.87
CA PHE A 180 -1.69 -17.29 -7.65
C PHE A 180 -2.20 -18.50 -6.85
N LEU A 181 -1.75 -19.68 -7.15
CA LEU A 181 -2.23 -20.92 -6.50
C LEU A 181 -1.90 -20.98 -5.01
N ILE A 182 -0.83 -20.32 -4.55
CA ILE A 182 -0.49 -20.21 -3.11
C ILE A 182 -1.63 -19.59 -2.28
N ASN A 183 -2.45 -18.74 -2.89
CA ASN A 183 -3.59 -18.10 -2.24
C ASN A 183 -4.74 -19.10 -1.95
N VAL A 184 -4.81 -20.22 -2.66
CA VAL A 184 -5.95 -21.14 -2.56
C VAL A 184 -6.05 -21.81 -1.18
N PRO A 185 -5.03 -22.51 -0.66
CA PRO A 185 -5.10 -23.10 0.66
C PRO A 185 -5.26 -22.06 1.77
N VAL A 186 -4.59 -20.91 1.62
CA VAL A 186 -4.63 -19.81 2.60
C VAL A 186 -6.01 -19.18 2.68
N GLY A 187 -6.62 -18.90 1.53
CA GLY A 187 -7.94 -18.29 1.45
C GLY A 187 -9.06 -19.19 1.96
N LEU A 188 -9.00 -20.50 1.64
CA LEU A 188 -9.95 -21.47 2.16
C LEU A 188 -9.86 -21.59 3.69
N LEU A 189 -8.65 -21.65 4.24
CA LEU A 189 -8.43 -21.67 5.68
C LEU A 189 -8.95 -20.38 6.35
N CYS A 190 -8.61 -19.24 5.80
CA CYS A 190 -9.06 -17.93 6.28
C CYS A 190 -10.59 -17.86 6.31
N ALA A 191 -11.25 -18.20 5.21
CA ALA A 191 -12.71 -18.16 5.10
C ALA A 191 -13.38 -19.11 6.10
N ALA A 192 -12.88 -20.36 6.24
CA ALA A 192 -13.42 -21.35 7.17
C ALA A 192 -13.32 -20.88 8.63
N VAL A 193 -12.15 -20.41 9.05
CA VAL A 193 -11.92 -19.93 10.43
C VAL A 193 -12.76 -18.68 10.72
N CYS A 194 -12.77 -17.71 9.80
CA CYS A 194 -13.56 -16.48 9.98
C CYS A 194 -15.06 -16.78 10.02
N TRP A 195 -15.58 -17.65 9.15
CA TRP A 195 -16.97 -18.03 9.17
C TRP A 195 -17.38 -18.74 10.46
N GLN A 196 -16.62 -19.76 10.88
CA GLN A 196 -16.91 -20.49 12.13
C GLN A 196 -16.85 -19.57 13.36
N GLY A 197 -15.86 -18.67 13.41
CA GLY A 197 -15.63 -17.82 14.57
C GLY A 197 -16.54 -16.59 14.65
N LEU A 198 -17.03 -16.09 13.51
CA LEU A 198 -17.71 -14.79 13.43
C LEU A 198 -19.17 -14.84 12.95
N ARG A 199 -19.68 -15.96 12.42
CA ARG A 199 -21.05 -16.06 11.86
C ARG A 199 -22.14 -15.58 12.82
N HIS A 200 -21.93 -15.69 14.14
CA HIS A 200 -22.87 -15.25 15.17
C HIS A 200 -22.69 -13.77 15.57
N ARG A 201 -21.73 -13.06 14.96
CA ARG A 201 -21.42 -11.65 15.22
C ARG A 201 -21.72 -10.77 14.01
N GLU A 202 -22.67 -11.20 13.18
CA GLU A 202 -23.06 -10.43 11.99
C GLU A 202 -23.68 -9.09 12.40
N THR A 203 -23.35 -8.06 11.64
CA THR A 203 -23.93 -6.74 11.83
C THR A 203 -25.36 -6.67 11.30
N PRO A 204 -26.21 -5.81 11.88
CA PRO A 204 -27.56 -5.57 11.34
C PRO A 204 -27.49 -5.11 9.87
N THR A 205 -28.27 -5.75 9.01
CA THR A 205 -28.31 -5.45 7.59
C THR A 205 -29.44 -4.48 7.25
N ARG A 206 -29.19 -3.59 6.27
CA ARG A 206 -30.20 -2.67 5.74
C ARG A 206 -30.33 -2.90 4.23
N LYS A 207 -31.56 -3.03 3.72
CA LYS A 207 -31.80 -3.16 2.28
C LYS A 207 -31.66 -1.78 1.61
N LEU A 208 -30.44 -1.31 1.46
CA LEU A 208 -30.15 -0.07 0.75
C LEU A 208 -30.22 -0.32 -0.75
N PRO A 209 -30.86 0.57 -1.54
CA PRO A 209 -30.76 0.52 -2.99
C PRO A 209 -29.31 0.75 -3.42
N ILE A 210 -28.94 0.24 -4.59
CA ILE A 210 -27.64 0.56 -5.18
C ILE A 210 -27.78 1.86 -5.98
N ASP A 211 -26.87 2.79 -5.76
CA ASP A 211 -26.74 3.98 -6.60
C ASP A 211 -26.03 3.60 -7.90
N GLY A 212 -26.79 3.29 -8.94
CA GLY A 212 -26.25 2.89 -10.24
C GLY A 212 -25.52 4.02 -10.96
N ILE A 213 -25.94 5.29 -10.76
CA ILE A 213 -25.29 6.45 -11.38
C ILE A 213 -23.96 6.73 -10.70
N GLY A 214 -23.94 6.80 -9.35
CA GLY A 214 -22.70 6.96 -8.60
C GLY A 214 -21.71 5.85 -8.89
N LEU A 215 -22.18 4.58 -8.97
CA LEU A 215 -21.31 3.46 -9.36
C LEU A 215 -20.73 3.61 -10.76
N SER A 216 -21.53 4.00 -11.74
CA SER A 216 -21.06 4.19 -13.11
C SER A 216 -20.02 5.31 -13.18
N LEU A 217 -20.26 6.43 -12.53
CA LEU A 217 -19.30 7.53 -12.42
C LEU A 217 -18.01 7.08 -11.73
N LEU A 218 -18.12 6.34 -10.62
CA LEU A 218 -16.97 5.78 -9.90
C LEU A 218 -16.11 4.89 -10.82
N VAL A 219 -16.74 3.96 -11.55
CA VAL A 219 -16.04 3.07 -12.50
C VAL A 219 -15.29 3.86 -13.56
N VAL A 220 -15.93 4.89 -14.13
CA VAL A 220 -15.35 5.67 -15.23
C VAL A 220 -14.17 6.50 -14.74
N TRP A 221 -14.33 7.30 -13.68
CA TRP A 221 -13.25 8.19 -13.26
C TRP A 221 -12.09 7.47 -12.58
N VAL A 222 -12.36 6.45 -11.74
CA VAL A 222 -11.29 5.66 -11.10
C VAL A 222 -10.57 4.83 -12.14
N GLY A 223 -11.30 4.22 -13.08
CA GLY A 223 -10.70 3.45 -14.18
C GLY A 223 -9.78 4.31 -15.03
N ALA A 224 -10.28 5.47 -15.49
CA ALA A 224 -9.48 6.41 -16.27
C ALA A 224 -8.24 6.91 -15.49
N LEU A 225 -8.41 7.24 -14.21
CA LEU A 225 -7.31 7.69 -13.34
C LEU A 225 -6.24 6.61 -13.18
N GLN A 226 -6.61 5.37 -12.86
CA GLN A 226 -5.65 4.29 -12.65
C GLN A 226 -4.88 3.96 -13.93
N ILE A 227 -5.57 3.89 -15.09
CA ILE A 227 -4.91 3.64 -16.39
C ILE A 227 -3.96 4.81 -16.71
N MET A 228 -4.38 6.05 -16.49
CA MET A 228 -3.54 7.23 -16.70
C MET A 228 -2.27 7.18 -15.84
N LEU A 229 -2.40 6.84 -14.56
CA LEU A 229 -1.25 6.77 -13.64
C LEU A 229 -0.30 5.61 -13.98
N ASP A 230 -0.82 4.50 -14.44
CA ASP A 230 -0.03 3.31 -14.78
C ASP A 230 0.70 3.46 -16.13
N LYS A 231 0.01 4.02 -17.15
CA LYS A 231 0.55 4.18 -18.49
C LYS A 231 1.19 5.54 -18.76
N GLY A 232 0.99 6.52 -17.88
CA GLY A 232 1.44 7.89 -18.09
C GLY A 232 2.93 8.01 -18.39
N LYS A 233 3.76 7.25 -17.70
CA LYS A 233 5.20 7.23 -17.91
C LYS A 233 5.57 6.64 -19.30
N ASP A 234 4.97 5.52 -19.68
CA ASP A 234 5.27 4.81 -20.92
C ASP A 234 4.83 5.60 -22.16
N GLU A 235 3.79 6.42 -22.01
CA GLU A 235 3.18 7.25 -23.05
C GLU A 235 3.66 8.72 -23.02
N ASP A 236 4.73 9.01 -22.33
CA ASP A 236 5.29 10.36 -22.15
C ASP A 236 4.26 11.41 -21.66
N TRP A 237 3.36 10.95 -20.75
CA TRP A 237 2.38 11.80 -20.05
C TRP A 237 1.51 12.63 -21.00
N PHE A 238 1.43 13.94 -20.75
CA PHE A 238 0.57 14.86 -21.50
C PHE A 238 1.05 15.17 -22.93
N ALA A 239 2.13 14.56 -23.41
CA ALA A 239 2.47 14.53 -24.81
C ALA A 239 1.58 13.57 -25.61
N SER A 240 1.03 12.52 -24.95
CA SER A 240 0.09 11.58 -25.54
C SER A 240 -1.35 12.08 -25.46
N GLY A 241 -2.04 12.15 -26.60
CA GLY A 241 -3.48 12.48 -26.64
C GLY A 241 -4.34 11.47 -25.86
N PHE A 242 -3.91 10.21 -25.77
CA PHE A 242 -4.58 9.17 -24.98
C PHE A 242 -4.55 9.50 -23.49
N ILE A 243 -3.40 9.88 -22.94
CA ILE A 243 -3.25 10.25 -21.53
C ILE A 243 -4.01 11.55 -21.21
N VAL A 244 -4.00 12.53 -22.14
CA VAL A 244 -4.80 13.76 -21.98
C VAL A 244 -6.29 13.44 -21.92
N LEU A 245 -6.78 12.54 -22.78
CA LEU A 245 -8.18 12.11 -22.74
C LEU A 245 -8.51 11.41 -21.41
N LEU A 246 -7.66 10.50 -20.94
CA LEU A 246 -7.86 9.83 -19.65
C LEU A 246 -7.85 10.81 -18.48
N ALA A 247 -6.94 11.79 -18.49
CA ALA A 247 -6.90 12.84 -17.48
C ALA A 247 -8.19 13.68 -17.46
N LEU A 248 -8.70 14.04 -18.64
CA LEU A 248 -9.95 14.78 -18.77
C LEU A 248 -11.14 13.96 -18.26
N VAL A 249 -11.25 12.70 -18.67
CA VAL A 249 -12.31 11.78 -18.21
C VAL A 249 -12.23 11.56 -16.70
N ALA A 250 -11.03 11.39 -16.15
CA ALA A 250 -10.83 11.23 -14.71
C ALA A 250 -11.23 12.50 -13.94
N ALA A 251 -10.80 13.67 -14.39
CA ALA A 251 -11.11 14.95 -13.73
C ALA A 251 -12.62 15.28 -13.80
N VAL A 252 -13.20 15.26 -15.00
CA VAL A 252 -14.64 15.54 -15.20
C VAL A 252 -15.49 14.50 -14.48
N GLY A 253 -15.14 13.22 -14.61
CA GLY A 253 -15.83 12.12 -13.94
C GLY A 253 -15.75 12.23 -12.41
N CYS A 254 -14.61 12.62 -11.84
CA CYS A 254 -14.44 12.85 -10.41
C CYS A 254 -15.32 14.01 -9.92
N ILE A 255 -15.33 15.15 -10.65
CA ILE A 255 -16.17 16.30 -10.31
C ILE A 255 -17.66 15.92 -10.37
N ALA A 256 -18.08 15.25 -11.46
CA ALA A 256 -19.45 14.79 -11.62
C ALA A 256 -19.86 13.80 -10.49
N PHE A 257 -18.97 12.88 -10.14
CA PHE A 257 -19.14 11.95 -9.03
C PHE A 257 -19.31 12.68 -7.69
N MET A 258 -18.43 13.65 -7.38
CA MET A 258 -18.52 14.43 -6.14
C MET A 258 -19.84 15.22 -6.05
N ILE A 259 -20.27 15.84 -7.15
CA ILE A 259 -21.55 16.58 -7.21
C ILE A 259 -22.73 15.63 -6.98
N TRP A 260 -22.69 14.45 -7.62
CA TRP A 260 -23.74 13.43 -7.49
C TRP A 260 -23.84 12.90 -6.05
N GLU A 261 -22.72 12.46 -5.46
CA GLU A 261 -22.65 11.89 -4.11
C GLU A 261 -23.07 12.88 -3.01
N LEU A 262 -22.84 14.19 -3.21
CA LEU A 262 -23.29 15.22 -2.27
C LEU A 262 -24.80 15.42 -2.30
N GLY A 263 -25.47 15.09 -3.40
CA GLY A 263 -26.93 15.21 -3.58
C GLY A 263 -27.70 13.92 -3.32
N GLU A 264 -27.05 12.75 -3.32
CA GLU A 264 -27.69 11.45 -3.23
C GLU A 264 -28.06 11.10 -1.79
N ARG A 265 -29.27 10.50 -1.60
CA ARG A 265 -29.76 10.07 -0.28
C ARG A 265 -29.07 8.82 0.25
N HIS A 266 -28.61 7.96 -0.63
CA HIS A 266 -27.92 6.71 -0.32
C HIS A 266 -26.62 6.60 -1.09
N PRO A 267 -25.64 7.50 -0.81
CA PRO A 267 -24.41 7.57 -1.55
C PRO A 267 -23.58 6.29 -1.39
N ILE A 268 -22.80 5.95 -2.41
CA ILE A 268 -21.82 4.84 -2.34
C ILE A 268 -20.72 5.19 -1.35
N ILE A 269 -20.27 6.45 -1.40
CA ILE A 269 -19.24 7.00 -0.52
C ILE A 269 -19.86 8.04 0.41
N ASP A 270 -19.87 7.74 1.70
CA ASP A 270 -20.36 8.70 2.70
C ASP A 270 -19.35 9.83 2.94
N LEU A 271 -19.48 10.90 2.14
CA LEU A 271 -18.62 12.08 2.26
C LEU A 271 -18.85 12.87 3.57
N SER A 272 -19.93 12.58 4.30
CA SER A 272 -20.19 13.22 5.59
C SER A 272 -19.13 12.88 6.64
N LEU A 273 -18.41 11.78 6.47
CA LEU A 273 -17.28 11.38 7.31
C LEU A 273 -16.19 12.47 7.39
N PHE A 274 -16.00 13.24 6.33
CA PHE A 274 -15.03 14.36 6.33
C PHE A 274 -15.44 15.55 7.21
N ARG A 275 -16.70 15.60 7.70
CA ARG A 275 -17.09 16.57 8.73
C ARG A 275 -16.39 16.29 10.08
N ASN A 276 -16.02 15.05 10.33
CA ASN A 276 -15.15 14.71 11.47
C ASN A 276 -13.72 15.17 11.15
N ARG A 277 -13.23 16.16 11.91
CA ARG A 277 -11.90 16.75 11.73
C ARG A 277 -10.78 15.71 11.83
N ASN A 278 -10.88 14.78 12.79
CA ASN A 278 -9.88 13.72 12.97
C ASN A 278 -9.86 12.75 11.80
N PHE A 279 -11.03 12.40 11.25
CA PHE A 279 -11.12 11.57 10.05
C PHE A 279 -10.51 12.28 8.83
N ALA A 280 -10.90 13.53 8.57
CA ALA A 280 -10.44 14.30 7.41
C ALA A 280 -8.90 14.48 7.41
N ILE A 281 -8.36 15.04 8.51
CA ILE A 281 -6.94 15.32 8.62
C ILE A 281 -6.15 14.01 8.78
N GLY A 282 -6.64 13.06 9.60
CA GLY A 282 -5.99 11.77 9.80
C GLY A 282 -5.87 10.97 8.51
N THR A 283 -6.92 10.95 7.68
CA THR A 283 -6.89 10.30 6.36
C THR A 283 -5.94 11.02 5.39
N LEU A 284 -5.93 12.36 5.38
CA LEU A 284 -4.97 13.12 4.56
C LEU A 284 -3.52 12.79 4.92
N VAL A 285 -3.20 12.79 6.23
CA VAL A 285 -1.84 12.48 6.72
C VAL A 285 -1.50 11.01 6.48
N LEU A 286 -2.47 10.10 6.62
CA LEU A 286 -2.30 8.68 6.27
C LEU A 286 -1.94 8.52 4.79
N CYS A 287 -2.65 9.20 3.90
CA CYS A 287 -2.40 9.16 2.46
C CYS A 287 -1.02 9.73 2.11
N LEU A 288 -0.66 10.88 2.68
CA LEU A 288 0.65 11.50 2.46
C LEU A 288 1.79 10.61 2.96
N GLY A 289 1.70 10.10 4.20
CA GLY A 289 2.71 9.23 4.77
C GLY A 289 2.83 7.90 4.02
N TYR A 290 1.70 7.35 3.56
CA TYR A 290 1.70 6.14 2.72
C TYR A 290 2.32 6.40 1.34
N ALA A 291 2.04 7.54 0.71
CA ALA A 291 2.64 7.93 -0.55
C ALA A 291 4.17 8.05 -0.42
N ILE A 292 4.67 8.76 0.59
CA ILE A 292 6.10 8.89 0.87
C ILE A 292 6.75 7.50 1.05
N PHE A 293 6.13 6.65 1.86
CA PHE A 293 6.60 5.29 2.13
C PHE A 293 6.60 4.42 0.87
N PHE A 294 5.48 4.40 0.14
CA PHE A 294 5.29 3.49 -1.00
C PHE A 294 6.18 3.87 -2.19
N GLY A 295 6.39 5.16 -2.44
CA GLY A 295 7.35 5.63 -3.44
C GLY A 295 8.78 5.12 -3.18
N ALA A 296 9.22 5.16 -1.92
CA ALA A 296 10.53 4.64 -1.54
C ALA A 296 10.61 3.11 -1.63
N VAL A 297 9.52 2.39 -1.33
CA VAL A 297 9.41 0.93 -1.49
C VAL A 297 9.54 0.52 -2.95
N VAL A 298 9.05 1.34 -3.88
CA VAL A 298 9.18 1.08 -5.32
C VAL A 298 10.57 1.47 -5.84
N LEU A 299 11.05 2.66 -5.48
CA LEU A 299 12.29 3.22 -6.05
C LEU A 299 13.52 2.44 -5.63
N GLN A 300 13.67 2.11 -4.35
CA GLN A 300 14.91 1.53 -3.84
C GLN A 300 15.25 0.17 -4.48
N PRO A 301 14.34 -0.84 -4.51
CA PRO A 301 14.63 -2.10 -5.19
C PRO A 301 14.85 -1.93 -6.70
N LEU A 302 14.10 -1.03 -7.34
CA LEU A 302 14.24 -0.75 -8.77
C LEU A 302 15.65 -0.22 -9.08
N TRP A 303 16.11 0.80 -8.34
CA TRP A 303 17.46 1.33 -8.47
C TRP A 303 18.56 0.28 -8.22
N MET A 304 18.41 -0.52 -7.16
CA MET A 304 19.37 -1.56 -6.82
C MET A 304 19.50 -2.65 -7.91
N GLN A 305 18.37 -3.05 -8.49
CA GLN A 305 18.35 -4.05 -9.54
C GLN A 305 18.87 -3.52 -10.88
N THR A 306 18.55 -2.28 -11.21
CA THR A 306 18.91 -1.70 -12.52
C THR A 306 20.38 -1.27 -12.57
N TRP A 307 20.91 -0.71 -11.48
CA TRP A 307 22.21 -0.02 -11.49
C TRP A 307 23.28 -0.63 -10.59
N LEU A 308 22.91 -1.32 -9.51
CA LEU A 308 23.86 -1.94 -8.59
C LEU A 308 24.07 -3.44 -8.84
N GLY A 309 23.38 -4.03 -9.83
CA GLY A 309 23.50 -5.45 -10.16
C GLY A 309 22.91 -6.40 -9.12
N TYR A 310 22.10 -5.90 -8.18
CA TYR A 310 21.36 -6.75 -7.26
C TYR A 310 20.26 -7.51 -8.01
N ASN A 311 20.07 -8.78 -7.68
CA ASN A 311 18.85 -9.48 -8.10
C ASN A 311 17.66 -9.12 -7.16
N ALA A 312 16.44 -9.51 -7.55
CA ALA A 312 15.24 -9.23 -6.79
C ALA A 312 15.31 -9.76 -5.34
N THR A 313 15.91 -10.92 -5.14
CA THR A 313 16.07 -11.56 -3.82
C THR A 313 16.94 -10.71 -2.89
N TRP A 314 18.12 -10.27 -3.37
CA TRP A 314 19.02 -9.42 -2.57
C TRP A 314 18.45 -8.03 -2.30
N ALA A 315 17.76 -7.42 -3.27
CA ALA A 315 17.02 -6.17 -3.05
C ALA A 315 15.92 -6.35 -1.99
N GLY A 316 15.24 -7.49 -1.99
CA GLY A 316 14.28 -7.86 -0.96
C GLY A 316 14.92 -8.05 0.42
N PHE A 317 16.10 -8.66 0.51
CA PHE A 317 16.84 -8.80 1.79
C PHE A 317 17.30 -7.46 2.35
N VAL A 318 17.59 -6.47 1.52
CA VAL A 318 17.85 -5.10 2.00
C VAL A 318 16.60 -4.50 2.61
N ALA A 319 15.41 -4.72 2.03
CA ALA A 319 14.14 -4.18 2.51
C ALA A 319 13.57 -4.91 3.74
N ALA A 320 13.81 -6.22 3.86
CA ALA A 320 13.23 -7.10 4.88
C ALA A 320 13.43 -6.63 6.33
N PRO A 321 14.59 -6.11 6.75
CA PRO A 321 14.83 -5.66 8.13
C PRO A 321 13.84 -4.60 8.60
N SER A 322 13.34 -3.73 7.72
CA SER A 322 12.32 -2.73 8.07
C SER A 322 11.01 -3.39 8.54
N GLY A 323 10.58 -4.44 7.83
CA GLY A 323 9.39 -5.22 8.21
C GLY A 323 9.59 -5.99 9.50
N VAL A 324 10.75 -6.62 9.69
CA VAL A 324 11.07 -7.37 10.92
C VAL A 324 11.00 -6.45 12.14
N VAL A 325 11.66 -5.30 12.10
CA VAL A 325 11.62 -4.31 13.20
C VAL A 325 10.19 -3.81 13.43
N ALA A 326 9.44 -3.52 12.36
CA ALA A 326 8.05 -3.08 12.47
C ALA A 326 7.17 -4.13 13.17
N VAL A 327 7.31 -5.42 12.81
CA VAL A 327 6.55 -6.53 13.44
C VAL A 327 6.90 -6.68 14.91
N LEU A 328 8.19 -6.65 15.25
CA LEU A 328 8.66 -6.81 16.63
C LEU A 328 8.18 -5.67 17.55
N LEU A 329 8.12 -4.44 17.04
CA LEU A 329 7.74 -3.27 17.84
C LEU A 329 6.23 -2.99 17.83
N SER A 330 5.47 -3.41 16.82
CA SER A 330 4.03 -3.14 16.72
C SER A 330 3.20 -3.58 17.94
N PRO A 331 3.45 -4.72 18.60
CA PRO A 331 2.72 -5.09 19.82
C PRO A 331 2.95 -4.12 20.98
N LEU A 332 4.19 -3.60 21.09
CA LEU A 332 4.53 -2.59 22.12
C LEU A 332 3.79 -1.28 21.86
N VAL A 333 3.72 -0.86 20.60
CA VAL A 333 2.96 0.33 20.18
C VAL A 333 1.48 0.12 20.45
N GLY A 334 0.90 -1.01 20.01
CA GLY A 334 -0.51 -1.33 20.21
C GLY A 334 -0.94 -1.36 21.68
N LYS A 335 -0.05 -1.81 22.58
CA LYS A 335 -0.29 -1.81 24.04
C LYS A 335 -0.29 -0.39 24.62
N ASN A 336 0.55 0.49 24.11
CA ASN A 336 0.79 1.81 24.69
C ASN A 336 -0.02 2.93 24.02
N ILE A 337 -0.56 2.73 22.80
CA ILE A 337 -1.30 3.76 22.05
C ILE A 337 -2.54 4.27 22.80
N SER A 338 -3.17 3.42 23.63
CA SER A 338 -4.31 3.81 24.45
C SER A 338 -3.93 4.58 25.72
N ARG A 339 -2.65 4.54 26.11
CA ARG A 339 -2.13 5.21 27.32
C ARG A 339 -1.58 6.60 27.04
N PHE A 340 -1.06 6.80 25.84
CA PHE A 340 -0.44 8.04 25.40
C PHE A 340 -1.22 8.66 24.25
N ASP A 341 -0.98 9.93 23.99
CA ASP A 341 -1.59 10.63 22.84
C ASP A 341 -1.08 10.02 21.51
N ALA A 342 -2.01 9.53 20.66
CA ALA A 342 -1.67 8.94 19.39
C ALA A 342 -0.91 9.90 18.46
N ARG A 343 -1.07 11.22 18.62
CA ARG A 343 -0.33 12.24 17.87
C ARG A 343 1.16 12.21 18.16
N LEU A 344 1.58 11.84 19.39
CA LEU A 344 3.00 11.68 19.72
C LEU A 344 3.61 10.49 18.95
N PHE A 345 2.89 9.36 18.89
CA PHE A 345 3.35 8.21 18.09
C PHE A 345 3.47 8.56 16.61
N ALA A 346 2.51 9.31 16.07
CA ALA A 346 2.56 9.79 14.69
C ALA A 346 3.75 10.73 14.46
N THR A 347 3.99 11.67 15.37
CA THR A 347 5.13 12.61 15.33
C THR A 347 6.45 11.85 15.34
N VAL A 348 6.63 10.90 16.27
CA VAL A 348 7.84 10.07 16.34
C VAL A 348 8.01 9.25 15.06
N SER A 349 6.93 8.67 14.55
CA SER A 349 6.96 7.92 13.30
C SER A 349 7.50 8.74 12.12
N PHE A 350 6.95 9.94 11.91
CA PHE A 350 7.39 10.81 10.81
C PHE A 350 8.79 11.37 11.03
N ALA A 351 9.20 11.65 12.27
CA ALA A 351 10.57 12.05 12.59
C ALA A 351 11.57 10.93 12.27
N VAL A 352 11.24 9.69 12.61
CA VAL A 352 12.05 8.51 12.30
C VAL A 352 12.08 8.25 10.78
N PHE A 353 10.97 8.46 10.07
CA PHE A 353 10.95 8.41 8.60
C PHE A 353 11.88 9.46 8.00
N ALA A 354 11.83 10.70 8.47
CA ALA A 354 12.71 11.76 8.01
C ALA A 354 14.18 11.39 8.22
N ILE A 355 14.57 10.90 9.41
CA ILE A 355 15.93 10.43 9.69
C ILE A 355 16.34 9.33 8.71
N SER A 356 15.50 8.31 8.50
CA SER A 356 15.78 7.23 7.56
C SER A 356 15.97 7.75 6.13
N TYR A 357 15.15 8.69 5.68
CA TYR A 357 15.26 9.24 4.33
C TYR A 357 16.50 10.13 4.17
N PHE A 358 16.85 10.95 5.15
CA PHE A 358 18.10 11.72 5.12
C PHE A 358 19.34 10.81 5.16
N MET A 359 19.31 9.68 5.88
CA MET A 359 20.39 8.68 5.80
C MET A 359 20.50 8.09 4.39
N ARG A 360 19.39 7.82 3.70
CA ARG A 360 19.40 7.32 2.30
C ARG A 360 19.84 8.39 1.31
N ALA A 361 19.56 9.67 1.57
CA ALA A 361 20.09 10.77 0.76
C ALA A 361 21.62 10.86 0.77
N GLY A 362 22.29 10.12 1.64
CA GLY A 362 23.74 9.95 1.68
C GLY A 362 24.26 8.65 1.08
N TYR A 363 23.48 7.88 0.33
CA TYR A 363 23.95 6.65 -0.31
C TYR A 363 25.03 6.92 -1.36
N THR A 364 25.95 5.95 -1.51
CA THR A 364 26.96 5.91 -2.57
C THR A 364 26.82 4.61 -3.37
N ALA A 365 27.29 4.59 -4.60
CA ALA A 365 27.22 3.39 -5.44
C ALA A 365 28.06 2.23 -4.88
N ASP A 366 29.14 2.55 -4.17
CA ASP A 366 30.09 1.58 -3.59
C ASP A 366 29.79 1.25 -2.11
N ALA A 367 28.61 1.64 -1.62
CA ALA A 367 28.23 1.38 -0.24
C ALA A 367 28.09 -0.13 0.04
N SER A 368 28.47 -0.54 1.24
CA SER A 368 28.31 -1.94 1.66
C SER A 368 26.83 -2.29 1.83
N PHE A 369 26.51 -3.58 1.76
CA PHE A 369 25.14 -4.08 2.03
C PHE A 369 24.54 -3.52 3.33
N PHE A 370 25.32 -3.50 4.41
CA PHE A 370 24.86 -2.97 5.69
C PHE A 370 24.60 -1.46 5.68
N ALA A 371 25.28 -0.70 4.85
CA ALA A 371 25.02 0.73 4.70
C ALA A 371 23.64 0.98 4.05
N TYR A 372 23.19 0.10 3.15
CA TYR A 372 21.81 0.16 2.61
C TYR A 372 20.78 -0.33 3.61
N VAL A 373 21.11 -1.30 4.47
CA VAL A 373 20.18 -1.88 5.47
C VAL A 373 19.96 -0.94 6.66
N ALA A 374 20.98 -0.23 7.11
CA ALA A 374 20.90 0.57 8.34
C ALA A 374 19.74 1.60 8.36
N PRO A 375 19.50 2.41 7.30
CA PRO A 375 18.34 3.32 7.26
C PRO A 375 17.00 2.60 7.30
N LEU A 376 16.93 1.36 6.78
CA LEU A 376 15.71 0.55 6.75
C LEU A 376 15.39 -0.03 8.13
N LEU A 377 16.40 -0.37 8.94
CA LEU A 377 16.19 -0.71 10.35
C LEU A 377 15.57 0.48 11.10
N VAL A 378 16.09 1.68 10.89
CA VAL A 378 15.53 2.91 11.47
C VAL A 378 14.09 3.11 10.98
N GLN A 379 13.83 2.97 9.67
CA GLN A 379 12.48 3.10 9.10
C GLN A 379 11.48 2.13 9.75
N GLY A 380 11.89 0.90 10.06
CA GLY A 380 11.04 -0.11 10.70
C GLY A 380 10.47 0.36 12.05
N ILE A 381 11.24 1.16 12.82
CA ILE A 381 10.76 1.77 14.06
C ILE A 381 9.59 2.72 13.76
N GLY A 382 9.74 3.61 12.77
CA GLY A 382 8.68 4.53 12.36
C GLY A 382 7.45 3.78 11.83
N MET A 383 7.67 2.74 11.00
CA MET A 383 6.59 1.92 10.44
C MET A 383 5.71 1.27 11.52
N SER A 384 6.30 0.79 12.61
CA SER A 384 5.57 0.16 13.72
C SER A 384 4.52 1.10 14.35
N MET A 385 4.78 2.40 14.33
CA MET A 385 3.92 3.44 14.92
C MET A 385 2.96 4.05 13.91
N PHE A 386 3.35 4.17 12.64
CA PHE A 386 2.64 4.93 11.61
C PHE A 386 1.18 4.51 11.44
N PHE A 387 0.94 3.25 11.04
CA PHE A 387 -0.43 2.80 10.77
C PHE A 387 -1.30 2.77 12.01
N VAL A 388 -0.74 2.31 13.14
CA VAL A 388 -1.48 2.23 14.41
C VAL A 388 -1.93 3.62 14.85
N ALA A 389 -1.03 4.60 14.80
CA ALA A 389 -1.33 5.97 15.20
C ALA A 389 -2.31 6.66 14.25
N MET A 390 -2.08 6.56 12.93
CA MET A 390 -2.93 7.21 11.93
C MET A 390 -4.36 6.67 11.94
N LEU A 391 -4.52 5.35 12.06
CA LEU A 391 -5.84 4.73 12.15
C LEU A 391 -6.53 5.05 13.47
N ALA A 392 -5.79 5.09 14.59
CA ALA A 392 -6.36 5.49 15.88
C ALA A 392 -6.86 6.94 15.86
N ILE A 393 -6.13 7.86 15.20
CA ILE A 393 -6.55 9.26 15.03
C ILE A 393 -7.73 9.34 14.07
N GLY A 394 -7.64 8.71 12.90
CA GLY A 394 -8.63 8.82 11.83
C GLY A 394 -10.00 8.22 12.19
N LEU A 395 -10.03 7.18 13.00
CA LEU A 395 -11.27 6.53 13.43
C LEU A 395 -11.83 7.11 14.75
N ASP A 396 -11.14 8.06 15.39
CA ASP A 396 -11.61 8.67 16.62
C ASP A 396 -12.87 9.51 16.37
N GLY A 397 -13.91 9.27 17.18
CA GLY A 397 -15.21 9.93 17.06
C GLY A 397 -16.06 9.45 15.87
N VAL A 398 -15.64 8.42 15.14
CA VAL A 398 -16.48 7.75 14.14
C VAL A 398 -17.40 6.75 14.84
N PRO A 399 -18.74 6.80 14.63
CA PRO A 399 -19.67 5.83 15.19
C PRO A 399 -19.34 4.40 14.76
N ASP A 400 -19.51 3.43 15.66
CA ASP A 400 -19.17 2.01 15.38
C ASP A 400 -19.87 1.47 14.12
N ALA A 401 -21.11 1.89 13.85
CA ALA A 401 -21.87 1.52 12.65
C ALA A 401 -21.25 2.04 11.35
N GLN A 402 -20.49 3.13 11.39
CA GLN A 402 -19.83 3.75 10.23
C GLN A 402 -18.36 3.33 10.07
N ILE A 403 -17.77 2.60 11.02
CA ILE A 403 -16.37 2.15 10.93
C ILE A 403 -16.08 1.40 9.62
N PRO A 404 -16.94 0.50 9.10
CA PRO A 404 -16.66 -0.17 7.82
C PRO A 404 -16.60 0.80 6.64
N ALA A 405 -17.49 1.80 6.59
CA ALA A 405 -17.51 2.82 5.55
C ALA A 405 -16.28 3.74 5.66
N ALA A 406 -15.93 4.20 6.87
CA ALA A 406 -14.76 5.00 7.13
C ALA A 406 -13.45 4.25 6.78
N SER A 407 -13.36 2.97 7.15
CA SER A 407 -12.22 2.12 6.78
C SER A 407 -12.14 1.92 5.26
N GLY A 408 -13.27 1.70 4.58
CA GLY A 408 -13.34 1.60 3.12
C GLY A 408 -12.83 2.86 2.45
N LEU A 409 -13.36 4.02 2.83
CA LEU A 409 -12.98 5.32 2.26
C LEU A 409 -11.52 5.67 2.53
N SER A 410 -11.03 5.51 3.76
CA SER A 410 -9.63 5.80 4.08
C SER A 410 -8.66 4.86 3.35
N ASN A 411 -9.00 3.58 3.20
CA ASN A 411 -8.19 2.63 2.42
C ASN A 411 -8.22 2.93 0.92
N PHE A 412 -9.37 3.32 0.36
CA PHE A 412 -9.47 3.76 -1.03
C PHE A 412 -8.52 4.93 -1.31
N LEU A 413 -8.61 5.99 -0.50
CA LEU A 413 -7.77 7.17 -0.65
C LEU A 413 -6.28 6.84 -0.45
N ARG A 414 -5.94 5.99 0.49
CA ARG A 414 -4.58 5.52 0.74
C ARG A 414 -4.03 4.74 -0.46
N ILE A 415 -4.80 3.81 -1.04
CA ILE A 415 -4.38 3.02 -2.21
C ILE A 415 -4.22 3.94 -3.41
N THR A 416 -5.15 4.85 -3.64
CA THR A 416 -5.05 5.87 -4.70
C THR A 416 -3.81 6.74 -4.53
N ALA A 417 -3.50 7.19 -3.30
CA ALA A 417 -2.27 7.91 -3.00
C ALA A 417 -1.01 7.09 -3.29
N GLY A 418 -1.05 5.76 -3.07
CA GLY A 418 0.02 4.84 -3.47
C GLY A 418 0.21 4.79 -4.99
N SER A 419 -0.86 4.73 -5.77
CA SER A 419 -0.79 4.76 -7.25
C SER A 419 -0.19 6.06 -7.76
N PHE A 420 -0.63 7.22 -7.23
CA PHE A 420 0.00 8.51 -7.51
C PHE A 420 1.49 8.51 -7.15
N SER A 421 1.82 7.98 -5.98
CA SER A 421 3.21 7.93 -5.52
C SER A 421 4.10 7.13 -6.44
N THR A 422 3.68 5.93 -6.86
CA THR A 422 4.45 5.11 -7.80
C THR A 422 4.71 5.85 -9.09
N SER A 423 3.67 6.41 -9.67
CA SER A 423 3.72 7.13 -10.94
C SER A 423 4.61 8.39 -10.87
N ILE A 424 4.44 9.19 -9.82
CA ILE A 424 5.27 10.39 -9.58
C ILE A 424 6.72 9.99 -9.34
N THR A 425 6.98 8.98 -8.51
CA THR A 425 8.33 8.56 -8.14
C THR A 425 9.12 8.08 -9.34
N THR A 426 8.54 7.21 -10.18
CA THR A 426 9.23 6.68 -11.36
C THR A 426 9.46 7.76 -12.42
N THR A 427 8.50 8.66 -12.62
CA THR A 427 8.64 9.80 -13.54
C THR A 427 9.70 10.81 -13.03
N PHE A 428 9.65 11.13 -11.74
CA PHE A 428 10.64 12.00 -11.10
C PHE A 428 12.05 11.42 -11.26
N TRP A 429 12.20 10.12 -10.96
CA TRP A 429 13.48 9.44 -11.02
C TRP A 429 14.11 9.51 -12.42
N ASP A 430 13.34 9.24 -13.48
CA ASP A 430 13.83 9.31 -14.86
C ASP A 430 14.14 10.75 -15.31
N ARG A 431 13.24 11.70 -15.02
CA ARG A 431 13.44 13.10 -15.45
C ARG A 431 14.61 13.76 -14.73
N HIS A 432 14.76 13.51 -13.43
CA HIS A 432 15.91 14.03 -12.68
C HIS A 432 17.21 13.33 -13.07
N ALA A 433 17.17 12.01 -13.37
CA ALA A 433 18.33 11.32 -13.91
C ALA A 433 18.78 11.92 -15.26
N ALA A 434 17.86 12.22 -16.17
CA ALA A 434 18.18 12.89 -17.43
C ALA A 434 18.81 14.27 -17.20
N LEU A 435 18.29 15.06 -16.25
CA LEU A 435 18.85 16.35 -15.87
C LEU A 435 20.28 16.21 -15.31
N HIS A 436 20.50 15.27 -14.40
CA HIS A 436 21.82 15.01 -13.83
C HIS A 436 22.79 14.48 -14.90
N GLN A 437 22.33 13.61 -15.79
CA GLN A 437 23.13 13.10 -16.90
C GLN A 437 23.61 14.23 -17.82
N THR A 438 22.73 15.17 -18.16
CA THR A 438 23.09 16.37 -18.95
C THR A 438 24.16 17.19 -18.23
N ARG A 439 23.96 17.47 -16.94
CA ARG A 439 24.94 18.23 -16.14
C ARG A 439 26.30 17.52 -16.02
N LEU A 440 26.29 16.20 -15.82
CA LEU A 440 27.52 15.41 -15.76
C LEU A 440 28.22 15.38 -17.12
N ALA A 441 27.47 15.28 -18.23
CA ALA A 441 28.01 15.34 -19.58
C ALA A 441 28.62 16.72 -19.91
N GLU A 442 27.96 17.81 -19.54
CA GLU A 442 28.48 19.17 -19.70
C GLU A 442 29.76 19.42 -18.88
N ALA A 443 29.84 18.84 -17.66
CA ALA A 443 31.03 18.91 -16.82
C ALA A 443 32.17 18.02 -17.35
N SER A 444 31.87 17.01 -18.16
CA SER A 444 32.83 16.05 -18.71
C SER A 444 33.35 16.54 -20.07
N SER A 445 34.24 17.51 -20.06
CA SER A 445 34.90 18.01 -21.29
C SER A 445 35.89 17.00 -21.86
N VAL A 446 36.04 16.96 -23.20
CA VAL A 446 37.05 16.15 -23.89
C VAL A 446 38.47 16.53 -23.43
N TYR A 447 38.64 17.73 -22.88
CA TYR A 447 39.92 18.23 -22.33
C TYR A 447 40.11 17.91 -20.84
N ASP A 448 39.12 17.22 -20.19
CA ASP A 448 39.27 16.80 -18.79
C ASP A 448 40.31 15.68 -18.68
N PRO A 449 41.38 15.88 -17.91
CA PRO A 449 42.40 14.86 -17.69
C PRO A 449 41.85 13.57 -17.10
N THR A 450 40.85 13.69 -16.23
CA THR A 450 40.19 12.55 -15.56
C THR A 450 39.44 11.68 -16.57
N LEU A 451 38.70 12.32 -17.49
CA LEU A 451 37.98 11.62 -18.56
C LEU A 451 38.97 10.92 -19.51
N THR A 452 40.04 11.63 -19.89
CA THR A 452 41.12 11.09 -20.77
C THR A 452 41.78 9.88 -20.12
N GLN A 453 42.12 9.96 -18.84
CA GLN A 453 42.73 8.85 -18.09
C GLN A 453 41.75 7.66 -17.95
N ALA A 454 40.46 7.89 -17.66
CA ALA A 454 39.43 6.86 -17.62
C ALA A 454 39.33 6.14 -18.97
N MET A 455 39.28 6.89 -20.08
CA MET A 455 39.23 6.32 -21.42
C MET A 455 40.48 5.51 -21.75
N GLN A 456 41.69 5.99 -21.37
CA GLN A 456 42.94 5.23 -21.54
C GLN A 456 42.93 3.93 -20.73
N THR A 457 42.43 3.98 -19.50
CA THR A 457 42.32 2.78 -18.64
C THR A 457 41.40 1.73 -19.26
N LEU A 458 40.25 2.16 -19.78
CA LEU A 458 39.28 1.27 -20.45
C LEU A 458 39.86 0.66 -21.74
N ARG A 459 40.61 1.44 -22.53
CA ARG A 459 41.34 0.98 -23.74
C ARG A 459 42.45 0.00 -23.39
N SER A 460 43.25 0.28 -22.37
CA SER A 460 44.29 -0.62 -21.92
C SER A 460 43.77 -1.94 -21.37
N GLY A 461 42.49 -1.95 -20.90
CA GLY A 461 41.71 -3.14 -20.53
C GLY A 461 41.19 -3.95 -21.73
N GLY A 462 41.49 -3.56 -22.97
CA GLY A 462 41.14 -4.30 -24.19
C GLY A 462 39.80 -3.87 -24.83
N LEU A 463 39.16 -2.79 -24.37
CA LEU A 463 37.93 -2.28 -24.97
C LEU A 463 38.24 -1.43 -26.22
N SER A 464 37.44 -1.59 -27.27
CA SER A 464 37.45 -0.69 -28.42
C SER A 464 36.95 0.71 -28.00
N ASP A 465 37.22 1.73 -28.83
CA ASP A 465 36.79 3.12 -28.54
C ASP A 465 35.26 3.23 -28.30
N THR A 466 34.48 2.56 -29.13
CA THR A 466 33.03 2.51 -28.98
C THR A 466 32.56 1.82 -27.70
N GLN A 467 33.24 0.74 -27.31
CA GLN A 467 32.98 0.02 -26.06
C GLN A 467 33.39 0.85 -24.84
N ALA A 468 34.53 1.54 -24.91
CA ALA A 468 34.98 2.42 -23.82
C ALA A 468 34.03 3.61 -23.61
N VAL A 469 33.58 4.24 -24.68
CA VAL A 469 32.54 5.31 -24.61
C VAL A 469 31.24 4.75 -24.05
N GLY A 470 30.80 3.56 -24.50
CA GLY A 470 29.57 2.92 -23.97
C GLY A 470 29.69 2.56 -22.48
N ALA A 471 30.88 2.07 -22.04
CA ALA A 471 31.13 1.79 -20.62
C ALA A 471 31.08 3.06 -19.76
N LEU A 472 31.73 4.14 -20.24
CA LEU A 472 31.71 5.43 -19.57
C LEU A 472 30.29 6.02 -19.49
N ALA A 473 29.52 5.97 -20.59
CA ALA A 473 28.13 6.42 -20.62
C ALA A 473 27.25 5.65 -19.59
N ARG A 474 27.52 4.35 -19.43
CA ARG A 474 26.82 3.53 -18.41
C ARG A 474 27.17 3.95 -16.98
N VAL A 475 28.45 4.26 -16.72
CA VAL A 475 28.90 4.75 -15.39
C VAL A 475 28.26 6.11 -15.10
N LEU A 476 28.29 7.05 -16.05
CA LEU A 476 27.65 8.37 -15.91
C LEU A 476 26.12 8.23 -15.71
N GLY A 477 25.48 7.36 -16.48
CA GLY A 477 24.07 7.03 -16.30
C GLY A 477 23.78 6.49 -14.90
N GLY A 478 24.57 5.55 -14.41
CA GLY A 478 24.43 5.01 -13.05
C GLY A 478 24.55 6.07 -11.96
N GLN A 479 25.50 7.01 -12.10
CA GLN A 479 25.65 8.13 -11.17
C GLN A 479 24.47 9.12 -11.26
N ALA A 480 23.98 9.40 -12.46
CA ALA A 480 22.81 10.27 -12.66
C ALA A 480 21.55 9.69 -12.00
N TYR A 481 21.31 8.40 -12.17
CA TYR A 481 20.19 7.70 -11.53
C TYR A 481 20.35 7.58 -10.00
N LEU A 482 21.58 7.44 -9.50
CA LEU A 482 21.86 7.53 -8.06
C LEU A 482 21.51 8.92 -7.54
N MET A 483 22.03 10.00 -8.15
CA MET A 483 21.76 11.38 -7.72
C MET A 483 20.26 11.66 -7.71
N SER A 484 19.55 11.23 -8.73
CA SER A 484 18.08 11.34 -8.77
C SER A 484 17.39 10.59 -7.62
N ALA A 485 17.88 9.43 -7.23
CA ALA A 485 17.35 8.70 -6.07
C ALA A 485 17.65 9.42 -4.75
N LEU A 486 18.84 10.02 -4.61
CA LEU A 486 19.20 10.83 -3.44
C LEU A 486 18.30 12.05 -3.29
N ASP A 487 18.02 12.78 -4.40
CA ASP A 487 17.09 13.91 -4.43
C ASP A 487 15.69 13.48 -3.97
N PHE A 488 15.21 12.36 -4.46
CA PHE A 488 13.91 11.82 -4.04
C PHE A 488 13.88 11.53 -2.54
N PHE A 489 14.89 10.86 -1.99
CA PHE A 489 14.94 10.57 -0.56
C PHE A 489 15.05 11.85 0.28
N TRP A 490 15.80 12.84 -0.20
CA TRP A 490 15.90 14.13 0.46
C TRP A 490 14.55 14.86 0.53
N ILE A 491 13.78 14.87 -0.57
CA ILE A 491 12.42 15.43 -0.62
C ILE A 491 11.50 14.65 0.34
N CYS A 492 11.55 13.32 0.35
CA CYS A 492 10.77 12.48 1.25
C CYS A 492 11.06 12.78 2.73
N GLY A 493 12.33 13.10 3.07
CA GLY A 493 12.73 13.54 4.40
C GLY A 493 11.99 14.81 4.82
N TRP A 494 12.01 15.84 3.98
CA TRP A 494 11.31 17.10 4.25
C TRP A 494 9.79 16.96 4.28
N LEU A 495 9.21 16.19 3.36
CA LEU A 495 7.78 15.91 3.37
C LEU A 495 7.34 15.17 4.64
N SER A 496 8.20 14.28 5.17
CA SER A 496 7.95 13.61 6.44
C SER A 496 7.94 14.60 7.60
N LEU A 497 8.86 15.58 7.65
CA LEU A 497 8.84 16.65 8.65
C LEU A 497 7.60 17.55 8.51
N ALA A 498 7.21 17.90 7.29
CA ALA A 498 6.00 18.68 7.03
C ALA A 498 4.73 17.94 7.50
N ALA A 499 4.67 16.62 7.33
CA ALA A 499 3.57 15.80 7.81
C ALA A 499 3.38 15.88 9.33
N ILE A 500 4.44 16.09 10.10
CA ILE A 500 4.35 16.30 11.56
C ILE A 500 3.46 17.50 11.87
N VAL A 501 3.61 18.61 11.14
CA VAL A 501 2.79 19.81 11.33
C VAL A 501 1.32 19.49 11.10
N LEU A 502 1.01 18.72 10.04
CA LEU A 502 -0.37 18.31 9.73
C LEU A 502 -0.98 17.43 10.82
N VAL A 503 -0.21 16.54 11.46
CA VAL A 503 -0.68 15.71 12.57
C VAL A 503 -1.25 16.57 13.70
N TRP A 504 -0.60 17.69 14.04
CA TRP A 504 -1.02 18.55 15.15
C TRP A 504 -2.29 19.37 14.88
N PHE A 505 -2.76 19.40 13.64
CA PHE A 505 -4.08 19.94 13.32
C PHE A 505 -5.24 18.99 13.71
N THR A 506 -4.97 17.72 14.04
CA THR A 506 -5.99 16.80 14.59
C THR A 506 -6.33 17.16 16.04
N ARG A 507 -7.54 16.81 16.47
CA ARG A 507 -7.92 16.91 17.90
C ARG A 507 -7.34 15.72 18.65
N ARG A 508 -7.07 15.92 19.94
CA ARG A 508 -6.61 14.83 20.82
C ARG A 508 -7.67 13.72 20.84
N PRO A 509 -7.29 12.45 20.51
CA PRO A 509 -8.24 11.35 20.56
C PRO A 509 -8.79 11.12 21.98
N HIS A 510 -10.10 10.86 22.07
CA HIS A 510 -10.82 10.77 23.37
C HIS A 510 -10.46 9.53 24.20
N GLY A 511 -9.77 8.53 23.62
CA GLY A 511 -9.42 7.27 24.32
C GLY A 511 -8.43 7.36 25.46
N ALA A 512 -7.78 8.52 25.70
CA ALA A 512 -6.74 8.67 26.72
C ALA A 512 -7.23 9.25 28.07
N VAL A 513 -8.48 9.70 28.19
CA VAL A 513 -8.94 10.51 29.35
C VAL A 513 -9.82 9.73 30.34
N HIS A 514 -10.42 8.61 29.97
CA HIS A 514 -11.31 7.89 30.89
C HIS A 514 -10.62 6.86 31.82
N ALA A 515 -9.30 6.67 31.73
CA ALA A 515 -8.58 5.76 32.63
C ALA A 515 -8.00 6.44 33.87
N VAL A 516 -8.01 7.77 33.95
CA VAL A 516 -7.38 8.52 35.07
C VAL A 516 -8.40 9.06 36.08
N ALA A 517 -9.70 9.00 35.78
CA ALA A 517 -10.75 9.53 36.68
C ALA A 517 -11.52 8.44 37.46
N ALA A 518 -11.02 7.20 37.48
CA ALA A 518 -11.67 6.08 38.17
C ALA A 518 -10.72 5.34 39.15
N ASP A 519 -9.72 6.06 39.74
CA ASP A 519 -8.95 5.58 40.88
C ASP A 519 -9.07 6.60 42.02
#